data_fd96c64bd846321c19730b935b6a2907
#
_entry.id   fd96c64bd846321c19730b935b6a2907
#
_cell.length_a   1.000
_cell.length_b   1.000
_cell.length_c   1.000
_cell.angle_alpha   90.00
_cell.angle_beta   90.00
_cell.angle_gamma   90.00
#
_symmetry.space_group_name_H-M   'P 1'
#
loop_
_entity.id
_entity.type
_entity.pdbx_description
1 polymer ?
#
loop_
_entity_poly.entity_id
_entity_poly.type
_entity_poly.pdbx_seq_one_letter_code
_entity_poly.pdbx_strand_id
1 'polypeptide(L)'
;MKITQPENCPVCNSKLILVKDQLFCRNKECPAQTAKKLEHFCKTVKMKGFGPVALSKLDFESILDIYTFSESTYKNLLGDTIGAKLFKEVRLSEKNTDLEQVIAGLSIPLVGNTAASKLCEFIDSVDDINEETCSMAGLGEKVTNNLLEYVNSEEFSRLQKLLRKFKVGSNKKVETPSLGITVCITGKLDDYKNRSEAAKYLSSLGFTVVDSVTKATNILINEEDRESSKLTKAISLGIRVTTIKDLEKEINK
;
A
#
# COMPACT_ATOMS: atom_id res chain seq x y z
N MET A 1 -40.69 -11.05 17.22
CA MET A 1 -39.81 -10.05 17.85
C MET A 1 -39.60 -8.92 16.85
N LYS A 2 -39.98 -7.68 17.17
CA LYS A 2 -39.60 -6.51 16.34
C LYS A 2 -38.16 -6.14 16.71
N ILE A 3 -37.25 -6.30 15.79
CA ILE A 3 -35.88 -5.81 15.96
C ILE A 3 -35.92 -4.28 15.81
N THR A 4 -35.72 -3.56 16.91
CA THR A 4 -35.59 -2.10 16.87
C THR A 4 -34.14 -1.74 16.51
N GLN A 5 -34.00 -0.84 15.55
CA GLN A 5 -32.69 -0.34 15.14
C GLN A 5 -32.07 0.50 16.26
N PRO A 6 -30.80 0.26 16.66
CA PRO A 6 -30.17 1.07 17.69
C PRO A 6 -29.94 2.49 17.22
N GLU A 7 -30.21 3.47 18.06
CA GLU A 7 -30.00 4.90 17.78
C GLU A 7 -28.58 5.35 18.17
N ASN A 8 -28.02 4.74 19.20
CA ASN A 8 -26.74 5.10 19.77
C ASN A 8 -25.71 3.97 19.64
N CYS A 9 -24.44 4.35 19.56
CA CYS A 9 -23.32 3.43 19.54
C CYS A 9 -23.25 2.64 20.87
N PRO A 10 -23.19 1.31 20.84
CA PRO A 10 -23.14 0.50 22.06
C PRO A 10 -21.84 0.64 22.84
N VAL A 11 -20.80 1.25 22.25
CA VAL A 11 -19.48 1.40 22.89
C VAL A 11 -19.29 2.80 23.49
N CYS A 12 -19.60 3.86 22.73
CA CYS A 12 -19.36 5.25 23.16
C CYS A 12 -20.64 6.07 23.37
N ASN A 13 -21.80 5.47 23.20
CA ASN A 13 -23.13 6.09 23.31
C ASN A 13 -23.39 7.30 22.39
N SER A 14 -22.50 7.60 21.45
CA SER A 14 -22.72 8.65 20.44
C SER A 14 -23.80 8.23 19.45
N LYS A 15 -24.54 9.22 18.90
CA LYS A 15 -25.60 8.98 17.92
C LYS A 15 -25.04 8.30 16.68
N LEU A 16 -25.74 7.25 16.23
CA LEU A 16 -25.42 6.55 15.00
C LEU A 16 -26.00 7.28 13.78
N ILE A 17 -25.28 7.21 12.65
CA ILE A 17 -25.71 7.77 11.37
C ILE A 17 -25.98 6.63 10.41
N LEU A 18 -27.19 6.63 9.83
CA LEU A 18 -27.55 5.66 8.80
C LEU A 18 -27.04 6.11 7.43
N VAL A 19 -26.24 5.26 6.77
CA VAL A 19 -25.73 5.50 5.41
C VAL A 19 -25.92 4.21 4.61
N LYS A 20 -26.72 4.25 3.55
CA LYS A 20 -26.99 3.08 2.70
C LYS A 20 -27.34 1.82 3.51
N ASP A 21 -28.34 1.95 4.38
CA ASP A 21 -28.85 0.87 5.25
C ASP A 21 -27.84 0.28 6.27
N GLN A 22 -26.72 0.97 6.49
CA GLN A 22 -25.73 0.64 7.51
C GLN A 22 -25.60 1.74 8.55
N LEU A 23 -25.47 1.34 9.80
CA LEU A 23 -25.29 2.26 10.95
C LEU A 23 -23.80 2.52 11.19
N PHE A 24 -23.43 3.79 11.23
CA PHE A 24 -22.06 4.23 11.50
C PHE A 24 -21.98 5.10 12.75
N CYS A 25 -21.03 4.79 13.60
CA CYS A 25 -20.56 5.69 14.63
C CYS A 25 -19.55 6.66 14.00
N ARG A 26 -19.78 7.98 14.11
CA ARG A 26 -18.86 9.02 13.59
C ARG A 26 -18.01 9.68 14.66
N ASN A 27 -18.10 9.19 15.90
CA ASN A 27 -17.26 9.71 16.99
C ASN A 27 -15.81 9.25 16.79
N LYS A 28 -14.91 10.20 16.50
CA LYS A 28 -13.47 9.94 16.26
C LYS A 28 -12.78 9.34 17.50
N GLU A 29 -13.30 9.59 18.69
CA GLU A 29 -12.79 9.09 19.98
C GLU A 29 -13.45 7.77 20.43
N CYS A 30 -14.23 7.14 19.57
CA CYS A 30 -14.88 5.88 19.92
C CYS A 30 -13.83 4.75 20.05
N PRO A 31 -13.71 4.08 21.22
CA PRO A 31 -12.71 3.00 21.39
C PRO A 31 -12.83 1.88 20.37
N ALA A 32 -14.04 1.57 19.90
CA ALA A 32 -14.24 0.58 18.84
C ALA A 32 -13.65 1.03 17.50
N GLN A 33 -13.64 2.31 17.19
CA GLN A 33 -12.99 2.83 15.99
C GLN A 33 -11.47 2.81 16.12
N THR A 34 -10.93 3.19 17.28
CA THR A 34 -9.50 3.09 17.57
C THR A 34 -9.02 1.66 17.41
N ALA A 35 -9.69 0.69 18.01
CA ALA A 35 -9.36 -0.73 17.87
C ALA A 35 -9.37 -1.20 16.40
N LYS A 36 -10.35 -0.75 15.61
CA LYS A 36 -10.42 -1.09 14.17
C LYS A 36 -9.33 -0.42 13.33
N LYS A 37 -8.97 0.83 13.63
CA LYS A 37 -7.84 1.52 12.98
C LYS A 37 -6.53 0.78 13.27
N LEU A 38 -6.30 0.38 14.53
CA LEU A 38 -5.10 -0.37 14.94
C LEU A 38 -5.04 -1.75 14.26
N GLU A 39 -6.16 -2.47 14.20
CA GLU A 39 -6.25 -3.75 13.49
C GLU A 39 -5.93 -3.58 12.00
N HIS A 40 -6.52 -2.56 11.36
CA HIS A 40 -6.27 -2.23 9.97
C HIS A 40 -4.80 -1.88 9.72
N PHE A 41 -4.22 -1.03 10.56
CA PHE A 41 -2.81 -0.67 10.49
C PHE A 41 -1.91 -1.89 10.55
N CYS A 42 -2.02 -2.70 11.62
CA CYS A 42 -1.20 -3.89 11.79
C CYS A 42 -1.31 -4.88 10.62
N LYS A 43 -2.52 -5.04 10.07
CA LYS A 43 -2.77 -5.87 8.90
C LYS A 43 -2.10 -5.31 7.65
N THR A 44 -2.20 -4.00 7.42
CA THR A 44 -1.65 -3.34 6.23
C THR A 44 -0.12 -3.37 6.22
N VAL A 45 0.51 -3.14 7.38
CA VAL A 45 1.97 -3.25 7.53
C VAL A 45 2.44 -4.69 7.77
N LYS A 46 1.54 -5.68 7.63
CA LYS A 46 1.81 -7.13 7.69
C LYS A 46 2.39 -7.62 9.01
N MET A 47 2.09 -6.96 10.13
CA MET A 47 2.45 -7.46 11.47
C MET A 47 1.63 -8.69 11.82
N LYS A 48 2.31 -9.78 12.16
CA LYS A 48 1.66 -11.04 12.55
C LYS A 48 1.34 -11.06 14.05
N GLY A 49 0.17 -11.63 14.39
CA GLY A 49 -0.25 -11.83 15.77
C GLY A 49 -1.01 -10.67 16.41
N PHE A 50 -1.14 -9.52 15.75
CA PHE A 50 -1.93 -8.38 16.20
C PHE A 50 -3.40 -8.51 15.79
N GLY A 51 -4.06 -9.59 16.23
CA GLY A 51 -5.50 -9.77 16.06
C GLY A 51 -6.31 -9.08 17.16
N PRO A 52 -7.66 -9.10 17.07
CA PRO A 52 -8.55 -8.43 18.01
C PRO A 52 -8.28 -8.77 19.48
N VAL A 53 -8.00 -10.04 19.78
CA VAL A 53 -7.72 -10.50 21.16
C VAL A 53 -6.41 -9.91 21.71
N ALA A 54 -5.36 -9.86 20.89
CA ALA A 54 -4.09 -9.29 21.32
C ALA A 54 -4.20 -7.78 21.50
N LEU A 55 -4.83 -7.08 20.54
CA LEU A 55 -5.05 -5.63 20.59
C LEU A 55 -5.92 -5.23 21.78
N SER A 56 -6.96 -6.00 22.10
CA SER A 56 -7.80 -5.76 23.29
C SER A 56 -7.04 -5.88 24.61
N LYS A 57 -6.04 -6.78 24.69
CA LYS A 57 -5.21 -6.93 25.91
C LYS A 57 -4.14 -5.86 26.02
N LEU A 58 -3.62 -5.39 24.87
CA LEU A 58 -2.59 -4.35 24.81
C LEU A 58 -3.16 -2.97 25.10
N ASP A 59 -4.45 -2.79 24.87
CA ASP A 59 -5.21 -1.57 25.15
C ASP A 59 -4.55 -0.29 24.60
N PHE A 60 -4.08 -0.37 23.35
CA PHE A 60 -3.46 0.76 22.67
C PHE A 60 -4.45 1.88 22.38
N GLU A 61 -4.06 3.11 22.66
CA GLU A 61 -4.81 4.31 22.31
C GLU A 61 -4.47 4.83 20.92
N SER A 62 -3.27 4.52 20.42
CA SER A 62 -2.76 5.03 19.15
C SER A 62 -1.77 4.06 18.48
N ILE A 63 -1.49 4.32 17.20
CA ILE A 63 -0.44 3.62 16.46
C ILE A 63 0.94 3.84 17.13
N LEU A 64 1.14 4.98 17.80
CA LEU A 64 2.39 5.28 18.49
C LEU A 64 2.71 4.25 19.56
N ASP A 65 1.70 3.77 20.30
CA ASP A 65 1.87 2.82 21.41
C ASP A 65 2.44 1.50 20.93
N ILE A 66 2.07 1.06 19.71
CA ILE A 66 2.61 -0.16 19.08
C ILE A 66 4.14 -0.12 19.05
N TYR A 67 4.72 1.03 18.75
CA TYR A 67 6.17 1.20 18.55
C TYR A 67 6.91 1.69 19.79
N THR A 68 6.21 2.30 20.76
CA THR A 68 6.83 2.88 21.96
C THR A 68 6.80 1.95 23.18
N PHE A 69 5.86 1.00 23.24
CA PHE A 69 5.83 0.02 24.33
C PHE A 69 7.10 -0.82 24.35
N SER A 70 7.60 -1.04 25.57
CA SER A 70 8.78 -1.87 25.80
C SER A 70 8.48 -3.37 25.68
N GLU A 71 9.51 -4.18 25.47
CA GLU A 71 9.35 -5.63 25.47
C GLU A 71 8.75 -6.14 26.79
N SER A 72 9.15 -5.55 27.92
CA SER A 72 8.59 -5.89 29.24
C SER A 72 7.10 -5.59 29.32
N THR A 73 6.64 -4.47 28.73
CA THR A 73 5.22 -4.14 28.69
C THR A 73 4.43 -5.16 27.88
N TYR A 74 4.93 -5.54 26.70
CA TYR A 74 4.30 -6.60 25.89
C TYR A 74 4.23 -7.93 26.65
N LYS A 75 5.31 -8.33 27.35
CA LYS A 75 5.34 -9.56 28.14
C LYS A 75 4.38 -9.52 29.32
N ASN A 76 4.31 -8.41 30.03
CA ASN A 76 3.41 -8.25 31.17
C ASN A 76 1.93 -8.37 30.78
N LEU A 77 1.55 -7.83 29.61
CA LEU A 77 0.14 -7.81 29.16
C LEU A 77 -0.27 -9.12 28.44
N LEU A 78 0.66 -9.81 27.79
CA LEU A 78 0.35 -10.95 26.93
C LEU A 78 1.00 -12.28 27.39
N GLY A 79 1.86 -12.23 28.41
CA GLY A 79 2.73 -13.34 28.82
C GLY A 79 4.04 -13.38 28.04
N ASP A 80 5.06 -13.98 28.63
CA ASP A 80 6.44 -13.93 28.13
C ASP A 80 6.61 -14.35 26.68
N THR A 81 6.04 -15.48 26.32
CA THR A 81 6.21 -16.05 24.97
C THR A 81 5.53 -15.21 23.88
N ILE A 82 4.27 -14.83 24.11
CA ILE A 82 3.49 -14.06 23.13
C ILE A 82 4.01 -12.63 23.06
N GLY A 83 4.27 -12.01 24.21
CA GLY A 83 4.77 -10.65 24.30
C GLY A 83 6.11 -10.48 23.59
N ALA A 84 7.08 -11.38 23.83
CA ALA A 84 8.36 -11.36 23.12
C ALA A 84 8.21 -11.53 21.61
N LYS A 85 7.32 -12.43 21.18
CA LYS A 85 7.05 -12.65 19.74
C LYS A 85 6.47 -11.40 19.07
N LEU A 86 5.47 -10.77 19.68
CA LEU A 86 4.85 -9.58 19.13
C LEU A 86 5.81 -8.37 19.14
N PHE A 87 6.59 -8.19 20.19
CA PHE A 87 7.62 -7.16 20.21
C PHE A 87 8.64 -7.34 19.09
N LYS A 88 9.06 -8.58 18.81
CA LYS A 88 9.93 -8.88 17.66
C LYS A 88 9.28 -8.53 16.33
N GLU A 89 7.98 -8.80 16.14
CA GLU A 89 7.23 -8.40 14.93
C GLU A 89 7.23 -6.87 14.75
N VAL A 90 7.06 -6.10 15.83
CA VAL A 90 7.14 -4.63 15.79
C VAL A 90 8.52 -4.17 15.28
N ARG A 91 9.60 -4.74 15.84
CA ARG A 91 10.97 -4.39 15.41
C ARG A 91 11.27 -4.80 13.98
N LEU A 92 10.69 -5.90 13.51
CA LEU A 92 10.78 -6.30 12.10
C LEU A 92 9.99 -5.33 11.18
N SER A 93 8.82 -4.91 11.63
CA SER A 93 8.02 -3.93 10.90
C SER A 93 8.74 -2.58 10.75
N GLU A 94 9.37 -2.06 11.79
CA GLU A 94 10.17 -0.82 11.70
C GLU A 94 11.26 -0.87 10.61
N LYS A 95 11.79 -2.06 10.31
CA LYS A 95 12.87 -2.25 9.33
C LYS A 95 12.38 -2.55 7.91
N ASN A 96 11.26 -3.25 7.81
CA ASN A 96 10.84 -3.88 6.55
C ASN A 96 9.57 -3.26 5.96
N THR A 97 8.94 -2.31 6.65
CA THR A 97 7.73 -1.64 6.15
C THR A 97 8.10 -0.36 5.42
N ASP A 98 7.60 -0.23 4.21
CA ASP A 98 7.77 0.97 3.41
C ASP A 98 6.74 2.04 3.79
N LEU A 99 7.07 3.33 3.55
CA LEU A 99 6.20 4.47 3.81
C LEU A 99 4.83 4.33 3.11
N GLU A 100 4.80 3.75 1.91
CA GLU A 100 3.57 3.45 1.18
C GLU A 100 2.59 2.60 2.01
N GLN A 101 3.07 1.51 2.62
CA GLN A 101 2.26 0.63 3.46
C GLN A 101 1.81 1.33 4.74
N VAL A 102 2.67 2.18 5.31
CA VAL A 102 2.32 2.97 6.49
C VAL A 102 1.20 3.95 6.16
N ILE A 103 1.33 4.76 5.11
CA ILE A 103 0.31 5.72 4.68
C ILE A 103 -1.03 5.01 4.42
N ALA A 104 -1.01 3.89 3.71
CA ALA A 104 -2.22 3.09 3.46
C ALA A 104 -2.86 2.55 4.74
N GLY A 105 -2.05 2.28 5.78
CA GLY A 105 -2.49 1.79 7.09
C GLY A 105 -3.08 2.85 8.01
N LEU A 106 -2.81 4.14 7.79
CA LEU A 106 -3.27 5.24 8.66
C LEU A 106 -4.80 5.42 8.69
N SER A 107 -5.54 4.64 7.92
CA SER A 107 -7.02 4.72 7.85
C SER A 107 -7.55 6.10 7.44
N ILE A 108 -6.80 6.85 6.65
CA ILE A 108 -7.24 8.12 6.07
C ILE A 108 -8.35 7.82 5.05
N PRO A 109 -9.51 8.50 5.10
CA PRO A 109 -10.61 8.20 4.18
C PRO A 109 -10.18 8.29 2.72
N LEU A 110 -10.52 7.28 1.91
CA LEU A 110 -10.20 7.16 0.48
C LEU A 110 -8.70 7.00 0.15
N VAL A 111 -7.83 6.95 1.15
CA VAL A 111 -6.39 6.70 0.99
C VAL A 111 -6.09 5.24 1.30
N GLY A 112 -6.04 4.42 0.26
CA GLY A 112 -5.61 3.02 0.34
C GLY A 112 -4.30 2.80 -0.40
N ASN A 113 -3.93 1.53 -0.63
CA ASN A 113 -2.66 1.17 -1.27
C ASN A 113 -2.42 1.91 -2.59
N THR A 114 -3.43 2.03 -3.46
CA THR A 114 -3.27 2.70 -4.77
C THR A 114 -2.93 4.19 -4.64
N ALA A 115 -3.59 4.90 -3.72
CA ALA A 115 -3.32 6.31 -3.50
C ALA A 115 -1.97 6.52 -2.83
N ALA A 116 -1.63 5.70 -1.82
CA ALA A 116 -0.34 5.74 -1.15
C ALA A 116 0.82 5.42 -2.11
N SER A 117 0.67 4.43 -2.98
CA SER A 117 1.66 4.08 -4.00
C SER A 117 1.96 5.23 -4.95
N LYS A 118 0.90 5.84 -5.51
CA LYS A 118 1.04 7.00 -6.39
C LYS A 118 1.72 8.17 -5.70
N LEU A 119 1.31 8.46 -4.44
CA LEU A 119 1.90 9.55 -3.67
C LEU A 119 3.39 9.32 -3.41
N CYS A 120 3.79 8.11 -3.04
CA CYS A 120 5.17 7.74 -2.76
C CYS A 120 6.08 7.76 -4.00
N GLU A 121 5.55 7.93 -5.21
CA GLU A 121 6.37 8.21 -6.41
C GLU A 121 6.94 9.65 -6.38
N PHE A 122 6.31 10.58 -5.63
CA PHE A 122 6.62 12.01 -5.63
C PHE A 122 7.10 12.56 -4.29
N ILE A 123 7.10 11.77 -3.23
CA ILE A 123 7.55 12.16 -1.89
C ILE A 123 8.70 11.27 -1.42
N ASP A 124 9.55 11.79 -0.55
CA ASP A 124 10.61 11.04 0.16
C ASP A 124 10.26 10.82 1.63
N SER A 125 9.42 11.69 2.17
CA SER A 125 9.00 11.72 3.57
C SER A 125 7.52 12.07 3.69
N VAL A 126 6.92 11.76 4.83
CA VAL A 126 5.56 12.23 5.17
C VAL A 126 5.45 13.75 5.23
N ASP A 127 6.56 14.44 5.41
CA ASP A 127 6.61 15.90 5.46
C ASP A 127 6.43 16.56 4.08
N ASP A 128 6.64 15.79 3.01
CA ASP A 128 6.50 16.25 1.64
C ASP A 128 5.05 16.20 1.14
N ILE A 129 4.11 15.71 1.98
CA ILE A 129 2.69 15.61 1.62
C ILE A 129 2.08 17.01 1.62
N ASN A 130 1.78 17.53 0.43
CA ASN A 130 1.15 18.81 0.21
C ASN A 130 0.28 18.78 -1.05
N GLU A 131 -0.36 19.90 -1.40
CA GLU A 131 -1.26 19.99 -2.54
C GLU A 131 -0.54 19.72 -3.88
N GLU A 132 0.69 20.19 -4.02
CA GLU A 132 1.51 20.03 -5.22
C GLU A 132 1.87 18.54 -5.43
N THR A 133 2.39 17.86 -4.41
CA THR A 133 2.76 16.44 -4.50
C THR A 133 1.54 15.54 -4.71
N CYS A 134 0.39 15.87 -4.11
CA CYS A 134 -0.88 15.18 -4.37
C CYS A 134 -1.36 15.38 -5.82
N SER A 135 -1.20 16.58 -6.37
CA SER A 135 -1.52 16.89 -7.76
C SER A 135 -0.60 16.13 -8.73
N MET A 136 0.71 16.12 -8.48
CA MET A 136 1.70 15.36 -9.27
C MET A 136 1.40 13.86 -9.27
N ALA A 137 0.94 13.33 -8.13
CA ALA A 137 0.51 11.95 -7.99
C ALA A 137 -0.83 11.63 -8.69
N GLY A 138 -1.49 12.63 -9.28
CA GLY A 138 -2.79 12.45 -9.93
C GLY A 138 -3.89 12.01 -8.98
N LEU A 139 -3.85 12.46 -7.73
CA LEU A 139 -4.88 12.19 -6.74
C LEU A 139 -6.08 13.10 -6.94
N GLY A 140 -7.29 12.54 -6.83
CA GLY A 140 -8.51 13.32 -6.95
C GLY A 140 -8.72 14.25 -5.75
N GLU A 141 -9.44 15.35 -5.95
CA GLU A 141 -9.69 16.42 -4.97
C GLU A 141 -10.08 15.89 -3.57
N LYS A 142 -11.00 14.91 -3.49
CA LYS A 142 -11.44 14.34 -2.21
C LYS A 142 -10.33 13.60 -1.46
N VAL A 143 -9.46 12.90 -2.18
CA VAL A 143 -8.32 12.18 -1.61
C VAL A 143 -7.28 13.18 -1.11
N THR A 144 -6.98 14.20 -1.91
CA THR A 144 -6.07 15.30 -1.57
C THR A 144 -6.55 16.02 -0.31
N ASN A 145 -7.82 16.42 -0.26
CA ASN A 145 -8.38 17.11 0.91
C ASN A 145 -8.29 16.25 2.19
N ASN A 146 -8.57 14.94 2.10
CA ASN A 146 -8.44 14.05 3.25
C ASN A 146 -6.98 13.90 3.72
N LEU A 147 -6.03 13.83 2.80
CA LEU A 147 -4.60 13.81 3.14
C LEU A 147 -4.17 15.11 3.81
N LEU A 148 -4.54 16.27 3.26
CA LEU A 148 -4.23 17.58 3.80
C LEU A 148 -4.89 17.80 5.18
N GLU A 149 -6.14 17.38 5.38
CA GLU A 149 -6.80 17.40 6.69
C GLU A 149 -6.02 16.53 7.69
N TYR A 150 -5.56 15.34 7.27
CA TYR A 150 -4.81 14.45 8.15
C TYR A 150 -3.45 15.02 8.54
N VAL A 151 -2.64 15.53 7.61
CA VAL A 151 -1.30 16.08 7.92
C VAL A 151 -1.37 17.36 8.77
N ASN A 152 -2.51 18.05 8.79
CA ASN A 152 -2.76 19.18 9.66
C ASN A 152 -3.43 18.79 11.00
N SER A 153 -3.64 17.49 11.27
CA SER A 153 -4.28 17.01 12.49
C SER A 153 -3.29 16.86 13.65
N GLU A 154 -3.84 16.86 14.88
CA GLU A 154 -3.06 16.54 16.08
C GLU A 154 -2.55 15.09 16.05
N GLU A 155 -3.33 14.16 15.49
CA GLU A 155 -2.94 12.77 15.35
C GLU A 155 -1.65 12.64 14.52
N PHE A 156 -1.57 13.35 13.38
CA PHE A 156 -0.35 13.39 12.57
C PHE A 156 0.82 14.00 13.32
N SER A 157 0.62 15.12 14.02
CA SER A 157 1.68 15.78 14.78
C SER A 157 2.30 14.86 15.84
N ARG A 158 1.47 14.03 16.51
CA ARG A 158 1.96 13.02 17.47
C ARG A 158 2.71 11.90 16.79
N LEU A 159 2.30 11.46 15.59
CA LEU A 159 2.89 10.36 14.84
C LEU A 159 4.07 10.79 13.96
N GLN A 160 4.22 12.05 13.63
CA GLN A 160 5.17 12.55 12.63
C GLN A 160 6.61 12.06 12.84
N LYS A 161 7.10 12.10 14.09
CA LYS A 161 8.44 11.62 14.43
C LYS A 161 8.61 10.11 14.16
N LEU A 162 7.57 9.31 14.38
CA LEU A 162 7.54 7.89 14.06
C LEU A 162 7.49 7.69 12.54
N LEU A 163 6.62 8.41 11.86
CA LEU A 163 6.39 8.26 10.41
C LEU A 163 7.65 8.59 9.59
N ARG A 164 8.45 9.56 10.03
CA ARG A 164 9.77 9.91 9.43
C ARG A 164 10.79 8.77 9.42
N LYS A 165 10.60 7.74 10.25
CA LYS A 165 11.48 6.56 10.26
C LYS A 165 11.24 5.63 9.07
N PHE A 166 10.05 5.65 8.51
CA PHE A 166 9.69 4.84 7.37
C PHE A 166 10.10 5.54 6.08
N LYS A 167 10.80 4.82 5.24
CA LYS A 167 11.29 5.34 3.96
C LYS A 167 10.39 4.86 2.84
N VAL A 168 10.36 5.62 1.79
CA VAL A 168 9.77 5.16 0.53
C VAL A 168 10.61 3.96 0.08
N GLY A 169 9.94 2.83 -0.15
CA GLY A 169 10.59 1.63 -0.64
C GLY A 169 11.33 1.90 -1.94
N SER A 170 12.37 1.12 -2.20
CA SER A 170 13.20 1.21 -3.41
C SER A 170 12.44 0.97 -4.73
N ASN A 171 11.11 0.88 -4.67
CA ASN A 171 10.21 0.90 -5.82
C ASN A 171 10.00 2.33 -6.41
N LYS A 172 10.72 3.37 -5.95
CA LYS A 172 10.86 4.54 -6.80
C LYS A 172 11.25 4.02 -8.17
N LYS A 173 10.41 4.25 -9.17
CA LYS A 173 10.87 4.18 -10.55
C LYS A 173 12.19 4.95 -10.54
N VAL A 174 13.30 4.22 -10.58
CA VAL A 174 14.55 4.83 -11.00
C VAL A 174 14.13 5.50 -12.30
N GLU A 175 14.24 6.82 -12.38
CA GLU A 175 14.17 7.53 -13.65
C GLU A 175 15.36 7.05 -14.49
N THR A 176 15.29 5.79 -14.91
CA THR A 176 16.00 5.39 -16.09
C THR A 176 15.38 6.20 -17.21
N PRO A 177 16.17 6.97 -17.97
CA PRO A 177 15.64 7.76 -19.07
C PRO A 177 14.71 6.84 -19.87
N SER A 178 13.42 7.18 -19.88
CA SER A 178 12.42 6.37 -20.57
C SER A 178 12.84 6.28 -22.04
N LEU A 179 13.06 5.08 -22.53
CA LEU A 179 13.33 4.85 -23.96
C LEU A 179 12.12 5.20 -24.82
N GLY A 180 10.98 5.59 -24.20
CA GLY A 180 9.73 5.83 -24.91
C GLY A 180 9.12 4.56 -25.52
N ILE A 181 9.65 3.39 -25.19
CA ILE A 181 9.25 2.10 -25.75
C ILE A 181 8.34 1.39 -24.74
N THR A 182 7.12 1.09 -25.17
CA THR A 182 6.12 0.36 -24.35
C THR A 182 6.15 -1.12 -24.66
N VAL A 183 6.31 -1.95 -23.62
CA VAL A 183 6.46 -3.40 -23.70
C VAL A 183 5.32 -4.10 -22.98
N CYS A 184 4.73 -5.13 -23.59
CA CYS A 184 3.76 -6.03 -22.95
C CYS A 184 4.38 -7.42 -22.81
N ILE A 185 4.11 -8.12 -21.69
CA ILE A 185 4.61 -9.48 -21.44
C ILE A 185 3.46 -10.47 -21.52
N THR A 186 3.67 -11.60 -22.22
CA THR A 186 2.71 -12.71 -22.30
C THR A 186 3.44 -14.05 -22.16
N GLY A 187 2.71 -15.11 -21.83
CA GLY A 187 3.26 -16.45 -21.70
C GLY A 187 4.04 -16.68 -20.40
N LYS A 188 4.71 -17.82 -20.33
CA LYS A 188 5.68 -18.19 -19.30
C LYS A 188 7.03 -17.65 -19.72
N LEU A 189 7.86 -17.28 -18.78
CA LEU A 189 9.20 -16.75 -18.98
C LEU A 189 10.22 -17.80 -18.54
N ASP A 190 11.32 -17.93 -19.27
CA ASP A 190 12.34 -18.95 -19.01
C ASP A 190 13.23 -18.60 -17.82
N ASP A 191 13.67 -17.34 -17.74
CA ASP A 191 14.67 -16.91 -16.76
C ASP A 191 14.07 -16.19 -15.54
N TYR A 192 12.74 -15.95 -15.50
CA TYR A 192 12.06 -15.20 -14.45
C TYR A 192 10.99 -16.04 -13.75
N LYS A 193 10.96 -16.00 -12.42
CA LYS A 193 9.97 -16.73 -11.60
C LYS A 193 8.52 -16.30 -11.89
N ASN A 194 8.34 -15.06 -12.26
CA ASN A 194 7.03 -14.50 -12.59
C ASN A 194 7.16 -13.23 -13.44
N ARG A 195 6.04 -12.82 -14.06
CA ARG A 195 5.97 -11.62 -14.90
C ARG A 195 6.31 -10.33 -14.17
N SER A 196 6.05 -10.25 -12.87
CA SER A 196 6.34 -9.06 -12.06
C SER A 196 7.84 -8.83 -11.91
N GLU A 197 8.62 -9.91 -11.81
CA GLU A 197 10.09 -9.84 -11.75
C GLU A 197 10.67 -9.37 -13.08
N ALA A 198 10.22 -9.95 -14.20
CA ALA A 198 10.60 -9.52 -15.54
C ALA A 198 10.18 -8.07 -15.84
N ALA A 199 9.00 -7.66 -15.40
CA ALA A 199 8.52 -6.29 -15.56
C ALA A 199 9.43 -5.28 -14.84
N LYS A 200 9.86 -5.60 -13.61
CA LYS A 200 10.82 -4.77 -12.86
C LYS A 200 12.15 -4.65 -13.59
N TYR A 201 12.64 -5.78 -14.11
CA TYR A 201 13.88 -5.79 -14.86
C TYR A 201 13.79 -4.92 -16.12
N LEU A 202 12.76 -5.10 -16.96
CA LEU A 202 12.55 -4.27 -18.15
C LEU A 202 12.37 -2.79 -17.82
N SER A 203 11.68 -2.49 -16.71
CA SER A 203 11.55 -1.11 -16.23
C SER A 203 12.90 -0.52 -15.82
N SER A 204 13.80 -1.31 -15.22
CA SER A 204 15.16 -0.86 -14.88
C SER A 204 16.03 -0.57 -16.13
N LEU A 205 15.68 -1.13 -17.29
CA LEU A 205 16.31 -0.84 -18.59
C LEU A 205 15.67 0.36 -19.33
N GLY A 206 14.66 1.01 -18.72
CA GLY A 206 13.99 2.19 -19.30
C GLY A 206 12.76 1.89 -20.15
N PHE A 207 12.24 0.66 -20.16
CA PHE A 207 11.01 0.32 -20.85
C PHE A 207 9.77 0.60 -19.98
N THR A 208 8.68 1.04 -20.63
CA THR A 208 7.38 1.15 -19.99
C THR A 208 6.64 -0.18 -20.13
N VAL A 209 6.42 -0.92 -19.03
CA VAL A 209 5.74 -2.22 -19.06
C VAL A 209 4.24 -2.03 -18.83
N VAL A 210 3.42 -2.65 -19.71
CA VAL A 210 1.94 -2.58 -19.66
C VAL A 210 1.33 -3.97 -19.60
N ASP A 211 0.15 -4.08 -19.00
CA ASP A 211 -0.54 -5.36 -18.80
C ASP A 211 -1.30 -5.85 -20.05
N SER A 212 -1.61 -4.97 -20.98
CA SER A 212 -2.42 -5.28 -22.16
C SER A 212 -1.82 -4.74 -23.44
N VAL A 213 -2.02 -5.49 -24.54
CA VAL A 213 -1.62 -5.06 -25.89
C VAL A 213 -2.59 -4.01 -26.41
N THR A 214 -2.08 -2.83 -26.76
CA THR A 214 -2.81 -1.70 -27.35
C THR A 214 -2.05 -1.17 -28.58
N LYS A 215 -2.63 -0.22 -29.30
CA LYS A 215 -1.94 0.46 -30.42
C LYS A 215 -0.67 1.23 -29.99
N ALA A 216 -0.57 1.57 -28.70
CA ALA A 216 0.60 2.23 -28.11
C ALA A 216 1.69 1.25 -27.67
N THR A 217 1.45 -0.07 -27.77
CA THR A 217 2.45 -1.08 -27.43
C THR A 217 3.44 -1.23 -28.59
N ASN A 218 4.72 -1.11 -28.31
CA ASN A 218 5.78 -1.23 -29.34
C ASN A 218 6.28 -2.66 -29.46
N ILE A 219 6.40 -3.38 -28.34
CA ILE A 219 6.99 -4.71 -28.29
C ILE A 219 6.13 -5.65 -27.45
N LEU A 220 5.90 -6.87 -27.91
CA LEU A 220 5.37 -7.97 -27.12
C LEU A 220 6.49 -8.96 -26.79
N ILE A 221 6.74 -9.18 -25.49
CA ILE A 221 7.62 -10.26 -25.03
C ILE A 221 6.82 -11.55 -24.96
N ASN A 222 7.28 -12.55 -25.69
CA ASN A 222 6.72 -13.90 -25.68
C ASN A 222 7.86 -14.92 -25.84
N GLU A 223 8.02 -15.79 -24.85
CA GLU A 223 9.04 -16.84 -24.82
C GLU A 223 8.43 -18.24 -25.02
N GLU A 224 7.09 -18.33 -25.12
CA GLU A 224 6.38 -19.58 -25.43
C GLU A 224 5.91 -19.60 -26.88
N ASP A 225 6.04 -20.76 -27.56
CA ASP A 225 5.45 -21.01 -28.89
C ASP A 225 3.92 -21.23 -28.84
N ARG A 226 3.28 -20.85 -27.73
CA ARG A 226 1.84 -21.05 -27.50
C ARG A 226 1.03 -19.84 -27.97
N GLU A 227 -0.01 -20.09 -28.75
CA GLU A 227 -0.96 -19.06 -29.14
C GLU A 227 -1.65 -18.47 -27.89
N SER A 228 -1.66 -17.16 -27.80
CA SER A 228 -2.38 -16.40 -26.78
C SER A 228 -3.14 -15.24 -27.41
N SER A 229 -4.24 -14.83 -26.78
CA SER A 229 -5.02 -13.69 -27.25
C SER A 229 -4.19 -12.40 -27.39
N LYS A 230 -3.15 -12.25 -26.57
CA LYS A 230 -2.22 -11.11 -26.66
C LYS A 230 -1.31 -11.24 -27.86
N LEU A 231 -0.83 -12.46 -28.19
CA LEU A 231 0.01 -12.71 -29.36
C LEU A 231 -0.78 -12.45 -30.64
N THR A 232 -1.98 -13.02 -30.76
CA THR A 232 -2.86 -12.79 -31.92
C THR A 232 -3.15 -11.30 -32.13
N LYS A 233 -3.42 -10.59 -31.04
CA LYS A 233 -3.67 -9.14 -31.10
C LYS A 233 -2.43 -8.35 -31.46
N ALA A 234 -1.24 -8.73 -30.99
CA ALA A 234 0.01 -8.06 -31.34
C ALA A 234 0.33 -8.23 -32.82
N ILE A 235 0.16 -9.45 -33.36
CA ILE A 235 0.35 -9.75 -34.79
C ILE A 235 -0.63 -8.90 -35.63
N SER A 236 -1.91 -8.85 -35.24
CA SER A 236 -2.92 -8.07 -35.99
C SER A 236 -2.66 -6.56 -35.99
N LEU A 237 -1.94 -6.05 -34.98
CA LEU A 237 -1.54 -4.65 -34.88
C LEU A 237 -0.15 -4.35 -35.44
N GLY A 238 0.53 -5.35 -36.00
CA GLY A 238 1.90 -5.20 -36.50
C GLY A 238 2.95 -4.94 -35.43
N ILE A 239 2.66 -5.32 -34.16
CA ILE A 239 3.55 -5.13 -33.03
C ILE A 239 4.66 -6.18 -33.09
N ARG A 240 5.88 -5.75 -32.88
CA ARG A 240 7.05 -6.63 -32.83
C ARG A 240 6.95 -7.62 -31.68
N VAL A 241 7.18 -8.90 -31.95
CA VAL A 241 7.26 -9.97 -30.93
C VAL A 241 8.71 -10.40 -30.80
N THR A 242 9.24 -10.49 -29.59
CA THR A 242 10.62 -10.88 -29.29
C THR A 242 10.72 -11.53 -27.90
N THR A 243 11.92 -12.04 -27.57
CA THR A 243 12.24 -12.52 -26.20
C THR A 243 12.99 -11.45 -25.41
N ILE A 244 13.08 -11.60 -24.10
CA ILE A 244 13.87 -10.69 -23.25
C ILE A 244 15.35 -10.77 -23.63
N LYS A 245 15.87 -11.98 -23.86
CA LYS A 245 17.27 -12.22 -24.27
C LYS A 245 17.66 -11.52 -25.56
N ASP A 246 16.78 -11.52 -26.54
CA ASP A 246 17.08 -10.87 -27.83
C ASP A 246 16.97 -9.35 -27.70
N LEU A 247 16.06 -8.87 -26.92
CA LEU A 247 15.95 -7.44 -26.59
C LEU A 247 17.21 -6.93 -25.88
N GLU A 248 17.75 -7.69 -24.92
CA GLU A 248 19.00 -7.36 -24.19
C GLU A 248 20.21 -7.28 -25.15
N LYS A 249 20.33 -8.21 -26.10
CA LYS A 249 21.41 -8.18 -27.08
C LYS A 249 21.38 -6.94 -27.96
N GLU A 250 20.22 -6.38 -28.22
CA GLU A 250 20.05 -5.16 -29.00
C GLU A 250 20.43 -3.89 -28.25
N ILE A 251 20.13 -3.84 -26.94
CA ILE A 251 20.45 -2.69 -26.10
C ILE A 251 21.95 -2.60 -25.81
N ASN A 252 22.63 -3.75 -25.75
CA ASN A 252 24.06 -3.84 -25.42
C ASN A 252 24.97 -3.74 -26.67
N LYS A 253 24.41 -3.42 -27.83
CA LYS A 253 25.15 -3.12 -29.08
C LYS A 253 25.28 -1.61 -29.27
#